data_92e05cc26b616e3057e0ae933bf264ff
#
_entry.id   92e05cc26b616e3057e0ae933bf264ff
#
_cell.length_a   1.000
_cell.length_b   1.000
_cell.length_c   1.000
_cell.angle_alpha   90.00
_cell.angle_beta   90.00
_cell.angle_gamma   90.00
#
_symmetry.space_group_name_H-M   'P 1'
#
loop_
_entity.id
_entity.type
_entity.pdbx_description
1 polymer ?
#
loop_
_entity_poly.entity_id
_entity_poly.type
_entity_poly.pdbx_seq_one_letter_code
_entity_poly.pdbx_strand_id
1 'polypeptide(L)'
;MESFLNSINQKKIKSEFPMTNNIYDITKNGERLNIEFKETLNRGYHLKKERRQQLASQMKYRMELGDGEAVYFIGVHDDGHLIGLSSEDFEETLFVLKSLAEEVNAEVLDVEKHPAEHGTVGKVLIGRSHDPKNEHLLVGVAGHVDHGKSTLVGTLTTGTLDTGSGGTRIFLDVQKHEIERGLSADLSFAVYGFCNEKVVHLKNPLNNREKSRIVEKCEKVVSFVDTVGHEPWLRTTIRGIVGQKLNYGLLVVDASTGPTHITKEHLGIILAMEMPVIVAVTKIDTATNDRVFEVKDEVFKLLKLVGRIPYMVKSLEDADFVAENMNQHIVPVLKVSAVTGDGLKLLDELFLRLKIPSKEEDLKKPFMMYVDRIYSVTGVGTVVSGTVRQGKVRKGDKVLVGPDATGEFMEVGVKSIEMHHYKKDSGEAGEVVGISITRAKMEDLRRGMVVCNDNYPARAVREFEAEVAILVHPTTIKDGYECITHIETIAETVIFKPLDKEYLSAGDNGRIRMKFKYRPCCIHEGQKLIFREGRSKGFGTVTKIIK
;
A
#
# COMPACT_ATOMS: atom_id res chain seq x y z
N MET A 1 25.44 1.49 -39.81
CA MET A 1 24.51 1.16 -38.73
C MET A 1 25.06 1.55 -37.37
N GLU A 2 26.37 1.52 -37.13
CA GLU A 2 27.01 2.02 -35.89
C GLU A 2 27.03 3.55 -35.74
N SER A 3 27.01 4.32 -36.84
CA SER A 3 26.96 5.78 -36.75
C SER A 3 25.55 6.32 -36.39
N PHE A 4 24.50 5.53 -36.58
CA PHE A 4 23.12 5.90 -36.26
C PHE A 4 22.79 5.56 -34.78
N LEU A 5 23.41 4.54 -34.21
CA LEU A 5 23.30 4.18 -32.78
C LEU A 5 24.09 5.12 -31.86
N ASN A 6 25.17 5.72 -32.36
CA ASN A 6 25.93 6.73 -31.60
C ASN A 6 25.24 8.11 -31.57
N SER A 7 24.29 8.40 -32.44
CA SER A 7 23.53 9.66 -32.43
C SER A 7 22.33 9.62 -31.47
N ILE A 8 21.85 8.43 -31.06
CA ILE A 8 20.73 8.25 -30.12
C ILE A 8 21.22 8.20 -28.66
N ASN A 9 22.48 7.80 -28.42
CA ASN A 9 23.06 7.75 -27.07
C ASN A 9 23.65 9.09 -26.58
N GLN A 10 23.61 10.15 -27.36
CA GLN A 10 24.07 11.50 -26.95
C GLN A 10 22.95 12.51 -26.64
N LYS A 11 21.69 12.10 -26.60
CA LYS A 11 20.61 12.92 -25.99
C LYS A 11 20.24 12.48 -24.58
N LYS A 12 21.22 12.15 -23.75
CA LYS A 12 21.14 12.54 -22.33
C LYS A 12 21.33 14.04 -22.33
N ILE A 13 20.26 14.78 -22.28
CA ILE A 13 20.25 16.17 -21.84
C ILE A 13 20.72 16.13 -20.38
N LYS A 14 22.05 16.10 -20.19
CA LYS A 14 22.61 16.71 -18.99
C LYS A 14 22.04 18.11 -19.00
N SER A 15 21.35 18.48 -17.94
CA SER A 15 21.08 19.88 -17.64
C SER A 15 22.41 20.59 -17.77
N GLU A 16 22.66 21.24 -18.90
CA GLU A 16 23.78 22.16 -19.06
C GLU A 16 23.49 23.37 -18.16
N PHE A 17 23.73 23.19 -16.86
CA PHE A 17 24.07 24.33 -16.03
C PHE A 17 25.36 24.88 -16.65
N PRO A 18 25.37 26.14 -17.10
CA PRO A 18 26.60 26.74 -17.55
C PRO A 18 27.58 26.61 -16.37
N MET A 19 28.78 26.10 -16.63
CA MET A 19 29.86 25.94 -15.67
C MET A 19 30.38 27.30 -15.11
N THR A 20 29.58 28.35 -15.16
CA THR A 20 29.85 29.65 -14.59
C THR A 20 29.07 29.74 -13.28
N ASN A 21 29.79 29.66 -12.15
CA ASN A 21 29.26 29.91 -10.80
C ASN A 21 28.84 31.39 -10.60
N ASN A 22 28.68 32.17 -11.66
CA ASN A 22 28.35 33.57 -11.58
C ASN A 22 26.86 33.78 -11.83
N ILE A 23 26.13 34.10 -10.79
CA ILE A 23 24.70 34.38 -10.83
C ILE A 23 24.34 35.47 -11.87
N TYR A 24 25.22 36.47 -12.09
CA TYR A 24 25.06 37.53 -13.08
C TYR A 24 24.93 37.01 -14.52
N ASP A 25 25.68 35.95 -14.86
CA ASP A 25 25.63 35.37 -16.21
C ASP A 25 24.37 34.54 -16.43
N ILE A 26 23.83 33.95 -15.37
CA ILE A 26 22.58 33.16 -15.42
C ILE A 26 21.37 34.09 -15.56
N THR A 27 21.30 35.18 -14.78
CA THR A 27 20.15 36.07 -14.78
C THR A 27 20.07 36.94 -16.03
N LYS A 28 21.19 37.29 -16.67
CA LYS A 28 21.23 37.97 -17.98
C LYS A 28 20.53 37.24 -19.11
N ASN A 29 20.41 35.92 -18.99
CA ASN A 29 19.75 35.10 -19.99
C ASN A 29 18.22 35.04 -19.84
N GLY A 30 17.65 35.68 -18.81
CA GLY A 30 16.22 35.71 -18.52
C GLY A 30 15.66 34.38 -17.99
N GLU A 31 14.37 34.37 -17.72
CA GLU A 31 13.64 33.16 -17.35
C GLU A 31 13.68 32.14 -18.49
N ARG A 32 14.00 30.90 -18.15
CA ARG A 32 14.06 29.78 -19.11
C ARG A 32 13.47 28.54 -18.49
N LEU A 33 12.84 27.71 -19.32
CA LEU A 33 12.32 26.38 -18.96
C LEU A 33 11.91 26.26 -17.48
N ASN A 34 12.84 25.88 -16.61
CA ASN A 34 12.65 25.64 -15.18
C ASN A 34 13.21 26.76 -14.27
N ILE A 35 13.57 27.93 -14.84
CA ILE A 35 14.06 29.08 -14.07
C ILE A 35 12.98 30.14 -13.95
N GLU A 36 12.77 30.65 -12.78
CA GLU A 36 11.79 31.67 -12.43
C GLU A 36 12.42 32.77 -11.58
N PHE A 37 12.12 34.03 -11.85
CA PHE A 37 12.58 35.19 -11.08
C PHE A 37 11.45 35.74 -10.19
N LYS A 38 11.79 36.15 -9.00
CA LYS A 38 10.86 36.84 -8.06
C LYS A 38 11.60 37.93 -7.33
N GLU A 39 11.05 39.15 -7.40
CA GLU A 39 11.57 40.25 -6.62
C GLU A 39 11.39 39.98 -5.14
N THR A 40 10.14 39.85 -4.71
CA THR A 40 9.76 39.51 -3.33
C THR A 40 8.41 38.82 -3.29
N LEU A 41 8.22 37.98 -2.28
CA LEU A 41 6.93 37.36 -1.99
C LEU A 41 6.57 37.59 -0.53
N ASN A 42 5.32 38.03 -0.26
CA ASN A 42 4.83 38.22 1.10
C ASN A 42 3.60 37.38 1.40
N ARG A 43 3.46 36.96 2.65
CA ARG A 43 2.39 36.08 3.12
C ARG A 43 1.00 36.68 2.93
N GLY A 44 0.85 37.97 3.23
CA GLY A 44 -0.43 38.64 3.23
C GLY A 44 -1.12 38.73 1.86
N TYR A 45 -0.34 38.69 0.78
CA TYR A 45 -0.83 38.78 -0.59
C TYR A 45 -0.70 37.45 -1.36
N HIS A 46 0.50 36.84 -1.35
CA HIS A 46 0.81 35.71 -2.22
C HIS A 46 0.25 34.37 -1.72
N LEU A 47 -0.09 34.24 -0.42
CA LEU A 47 -0.77 33.07 0.14
C LEU A 47 -2.30 33.18 0.19
N LYS A 48 -2.90 34.28 -0.36
CA LYS A 48 -4.36 34.32 -0.58
C LYS A 48 -4.77 33.26 -1.60
N LYS A 49 -5.92 32.62 -1.39
CA LYS A 49 -6.37 31.41 -2.08
C LYS A 49 -6.14 31.42 -3.59
N GLU A 50 -6.62 32.44 -4.29
CA GLU A 50 -6.52 32.53 -5.75
C GLU A 50 -5.07 32.73 -6.23
N ARG A 51 -4.34 33.68 -5.61
CA ARG A 51 -2.96 33.97 -5.97
C ARG A 51 -2.02 32.79 -5.65
N ARG A 52 -2.26 32.16 -4.54
CA ARG A 52 -1.55 30.95 -4.12
C ARG A 52 -1.70 29.81 -5.14
N GLN A 53 -2.94 29.55 -5.62
CA GLN A 53 -3.19 28.53 -6.63
C GLN A 53 -2.50 28.83 -7.97
N GLN A 54 -2.47 30.12 -8.38
CA GLN A 54 -1.76 30.54 -9.59
C GLN A 54 -0.26 30.29 -9.48
N LEU A 55 0.36 30.72 -8.38
CA LEU A 55 1.80 30.54 -8.16
C LEU A 55 2.18 29.06 -7.99
N ALA A 56 1.36 28.27 -7.30
CA ALA A 56 1.57 26.83 -7.19
C ALA A 56 1.47 26.15 -8.57
N SER A 57 0.53 26.57 -9.41
CA SER A 57 0.42 26.05 -10.78
C SER A 57 1.63 26.42 -11.65
N GLN A 58 2.14 27.66 -11.50
CA GLN A 58 3.35 28.13 -12.17
C GLN A 58 4.57 27.32 -11.72
N MET A 59 4.74 27.10 -10.42
CA MET A 59 5.82 26.28 -9.87
C MET A 59 5.77 24.86 -10.41
N LYS A 60 4.60 24.23 -10.41
CA LYS A 60 4.39 22.89 -10.96
C LYS A 60 4.79 22.81 -12.44
N TYR A 61 4.41 23.82 -13.23
CA TYR A 61 4.77 23.88 -14.65
C TYR A 61 6.27 24.01 -14.85
N ARG A 62 6.96 24.88 -14.08
CA ARG A 62 8.42 25.02 -14.12
C ARG A 62 9.13 23.71 -13.76
N MET A 63 8.65 23.00 -12.74
CA MET A 63 9.19 21.70 -12.35
C MET A 63 8.97 20.64 -13.44
N GLU A 64 7.83 20.64 -14.13
CA GLU A 64 7.56 19.71 -15.23
C GLU A 64 8.53 19.95 -16.41
N LEU A 65 8.91 21.20 -16.68
CA LEU A 65 9.90 21.53 -17.71
C LEU A 65 11.33 21.21 -17.28
N GLY A 66 11.62 21.17 -15.97
CA GLY A 66 12.94 20.91 -15.40
C GLY A 66 13.14 19.49 -14.87
N ASP A 67 12.39 18.51 -15.42
CA ASP A 67 12.49 17.08 -15.03
C ASP A 67 12.31 16.83 -13.51
N GLY A 68 11.40 17.60 -12.90
CA GLY A 68 11.07 17.52 -11.48
C GLY A 68 11.70 18.62 -10.61
N GLU A 69 12.56 19.46 -11.16
CA GLU A 69 13.24 20.54 -10.45
C GLU A 69 12.95 21.92 -11.07
N ALA A 70 12.84 22.93 -10.21
CA ALA A 70 12.75 24.33 -10.61
C ALA A 70 13.75 25.19 -9.81
N VAL A 71 14.33 26.18 -10.45
CA VAL A 71 15.26 27.14 -9.80
C VAL A 71 14.57 28.48 -9.72
N TYR A 72 14.40 28.96 -8.49
CA TYR A 72 13.87 30.30 -8.22
C TYR A 72 14.99 31.23 -7.80
N PHE A 73 15.11 32.37 -8.51
CA PHE A 73 15.97 33.45 -8.09
C PHE A 73 15.11 34.51 -7.39
N ILE A 74 15.36 34.73 -6.08
CA ILE A 74 14.65 35.70 -5.25
C ILE A 74 15.50 36.94 -5.04
N GLY A 75 14.88 38.12 -5.01
CA GLY A 75 15.58 39.40 -5.06
C GLY A 75 16.04 39.79 -6.46
N VAL A 76 15.39 39.22 -7.50
CA VAL A 76 15.73 39.44 -8.91
C VAL A 76 14.48 39.91 -9.65
N HIS A 77 14.62 41.00 -10.40
CA HIS A 77 13.58 41.54 -11.28
C HIS A 77 13.37 40.64 -12.50
N ASP A 78 12.19 40.70 -13.13
CA ASP A 78 11.83 39.86 -14.28
C ASP A 78 12.79 40.02 -15.49
N ASP A 79 13.49 41.18 -15.59
CA ASP A 79 14.52 41.40 -16.61
C ASP A 79 15.90 40.84 -16.26
N GLY A 80 16.05 40.23 -15.08
CA GLY A 80 17.29 39.61 -14.60
C GLY A 80 18.17 40.56 -13.77
N HIS A 81 17.73 41.80 -13.48
CA HIS A 81 18.46 42.74 -12.62
C HIS A 81 18.44 42.28 -11.16
N LEU A 82 19.62 42.28 -10.52
CA LEU A 82 19.77 41.85 -9.12
C LEU A 82 19.45 43.00 -8.17
N ILE A 83 18.25 42.99 -7.59
CA ILE A 83 17.82 44.01 -6.63
C ILE A 83 18.39 43.72 -5.25
N GLY A 84 18.30 42.50 -4.80
CA GLY A 84 18.61 42.06 -3.44
C GLY A 84 17.45 42.30 -2.47
N LEU A 85 17.40 41.50 -1.42
CA LEU A 85 16.38 41.52 -0.36
C LEU A 85 17.02 41.83 0.99
N SER A 86 16.28 42.55 1.85
CA SER A 86 16.61 42.64 3.27
C SER A 86 16.55 41.22 3.90
N SER A 87 17.19 41.03 5.05
CA SER A 87 17.12 39.73 5.75
C SER A 87 15.69 39.33 6.09
N GLU A 88 14.83 40.28 6.43
CA GLU A 88 13.42 40.02 6.76
C GLU A 88 12.63 39.60 5.52
N ASP A 89 12.74 40.37 4.42
CA ASP A 89 12.06 40.07 3.16
C ASP A 89 12.56 38.75 2.54
N PHE A 90 13.84 38.42 2.72
CA PHE A 90 14.42 37.16 2.27
C PHE A 90 13.78 35.96 2.97
N GLU A 91 13.69 35.97 4.29
CA GLU A 91 13.07 34.91 5.06
C GLU A 91 11.56 34.82 4.81
N GLU A 92 10.87 35.96 4.63
CA GLU A 92 9.46 35.95 4.25
C GLU A 92 9.22 35.37 2.86
N THR A 93 10.03 35.75 1.87
CA THR A 93 9.95 35.22 0.50
C THR A 93 10.24 33.71 0.48
N LEU A 94 11.26 33.29 1.22
CA LEU A 94 11.60 31.87 1.34
C LEU A 94 10.47 31.05 2.00
N PHE A 95 9.82 31.60 3.03
CA PHE A 95 8.67 30.98 3.66
C PHE A 95 7.50 30.81 2.68
N VAL A 96 7.20 31.82 1.85
CA VAL A 96 6.15 31.72 0.83
C VAL A 96 6.50 30.65 -0.20
N LEU A 97 7.75 30.59 -0.68
CA LEU A 97 8.20 29.54 -1.60
C LEU A 97 8.07 28.15 -0.99
N LYS A 98 8.47 27.95 0.27
CA LYS A 98 8.27 26.68 0.97
C LYS A 98 6.79 26.27 1.02
N SER A 99 5.91 27.22 1.34
CA SER A 99 4.46 26.97 1.39
C SER A 99 3.86 26.61 0.02
N LEU A 100 4.39 27.22 -1.06
CA LEU A 100 3.98 26.89 -2.44
C LEU A 100 4.53 25.55 -2.88
N ALA A 101 5.78 25.22 -2.52
CA ALA A 101 6.39 23.93 -2.81
C ALA A 101 5.61 22.80 -2.16
N GLU A 102 5.23 22.93 -0.88
CA GLU A 102 4.38 21.96 -0.17
C GLU A 102 3.04 21.70 -0.90
N GLU A 103 2.47 22.71 -1.54
CA GLU A 103 1.20 22.57 -2.26
C GLU A 103 1.32 21.72 -3.53
N VAL A 104 2.49 21.72 -4.16
CA VAL A 104 2.79 20.94 -5.36
C VAL A 104 3.55 19.65 -5.07
N ASN A 105 3.63 19.22 -3.81
CA ASN A 105 4.40 18.08 -3.31
C ASN A 105 5.88 18.18 -3.71
N ALA A 106 6.47 19.34 -3.44
CA ALA A 106 7.89 19.62 -3.61
C ALA A 106 8.43 20.26 -2.34
N GLU A 107 9.73 20.33 -2.21
CA GLU A 107 10.41 20.99 -1.11
C GLU A 107 11.56 21.86 -1.63
N VAL A 108 12.04 22.78 -0.79
CA VAL A 108 13.24 23.52 -1.04
C VAL A 108 14.43 22.62 -0.73
N LEU A 109 15.14 22.19 -1.78
CA LEU A 109 16.28 21.28 -1.69
C LEU A 109 17.57 21.98 -1.29
N ASP A 110 17.78 23.22 -1.80
CA ASP A 110 18.96 24.00 -1.53
C ASP A 110 18.68 25.51 -1.60
N VAL A 111 19.46 26.31 -0.87
CA VAL A 111 19.39 27.77 -0.86
C VAL A 111 20.80 28.35 -0.84
N GLU A 112 21.24 28.85 -1.98
CA GLU A 112 22.50 29.60 -2.10
C GLU A 112 22.22 31.10 -1.93
N LYS A 113 22.95 31.79 -1.03
CA LYS A 113 22.84 33.25 -0.78
C LYS A 113 23.99 33.97 -1.43
N HIS A 114 23.67 35.00 -2.21
CA HIS A 114 24.65 35.83 -2.89
C HIS A 114 24.46 37.30 -2.52
N PRO A 115 25.53 38.07 -2.22
CA PRO A 115 25.43 39.49 -1.94
C PRO A 115 25.03 40.26 -3.21
N ALA A 116 24.18 41.27 -3.05
CA ALA A 116 23.77 42.20 -4.10
C ALA A 116 23.88 43.62 -3.60
N GLU A 117 23.63 44.63 -4.47
CA GLU A 117 23.83 46.06 -4.16
C GLU A 117 22.97 46.52 -2.97
N HIS A 118 21.75 46.00 -2.84
CA HIS A 118 20.80 46.36 -1.78
C HIS A 118 20.39 45.20 -0.87
N GLY A 119 21.27 44.20 -0.64
CA GLY A 119 20.98 43.11 0.26
C GLY A 119 21.44 41.74 -0.28
N THR A 120 20.56 40.73 -0.22
CA THR A 120 20.89 39.35 -0.59
C THR A 120 19.98 38.85 -1.70
N VAL A 121 20.55 38.24 -2.72
CA VAL A 121 19.83 37.45 -3.74
C VAL A 121 19.93 36.01 -3.37
N GLY A 122 18.84 35.28 -3.50
CA GLY A 122 18.80 33.83 -3.27
C GLY A 122 18.62 33.03 -4.55
N LYS A 123 19.44 31.99 -4.72
CA LYS A 123 19.15 30.91 -5.66
C LYS A 123 18.53 29.77 -4.86
N VAL A 124 17.28 29.48 -5.11
CA VAL A 124 16.47 28.49 -4.39
C VAL A 124 16.17 27.35 -5.34
N LEU A 125 16.72 26.17 -5.07
CA LEU A 125 16.40 24.96 -5.78
C LEU A 125 15.17 24.32 -5.15
N ILE A 126 14.11 24.16 -5.93
CA ILE A 126 12.87 23.49 -5.55
C ILE A 126 12.77 22.21 -6.38
N GLY A 127 12.59 21.12 -5.71
CA GLY A 127 12.48 19.82 -6.38
C GLY A 127 11.57 18.90 -5.62
N ARG A 128 11.22 17.78 -6.26
CA ARG A 128 10.57 16.71 -5.53
C ARG A 128 11.59 16.06 -4.63
N SER A 129 11.19 15.85 -3.39
CA SER A 129 11.89 14.94 -2.51
C SER A 129 12.08 13.61 -3.24
N HIS A 130 13.26 13.00 -3.18
CA HIS A 130 13.43 11.63 -3.66
C HIS A 130 12.38 10.77 -2.97
N ASP A 131 11.79 9.79 -3.70
CA ASP A 131 10.81 8.87 -3.12
C ASP A 131 11.28 8.43 -1.74
N PRO A 132 10.47 8.62 -0.69
CA PRO A 132 10.90 8.36 0.68
C PRO A 132 11.28 6.88 0.82
N LYS A 133 12.45 6.62 1.40
CA LYS A 133 12.91 5.27 1.71
C LYS A 133 12.28 4.83 3.03
N ASN A 134 11.01 4.52 3.00
CA ASN A 134 10.34 3.98 4.18
C ASN A 134 10.19 2.46 4.12
N GLU A 135 10.23 1.86 5.29
CA GLU A 135 9.79 0.49 5.49
C GLU A 135 8.26 0.46 5.47
N HIS A 136 7.66 -0.35 4.61
CA HIS A 136 6.21 -0.47 4.51
C HIS A 136 5.74 -1.82 5.04
N LEU A 137 5.12 -1.79 6.23
CA LEU A 137 4.54 -2.95 6.91
C LEU A 137 3.06 -3.08 6.54
N LEU A 138 2.70 -4.16 5.86
CA LEU A 138 1.33 -4.48 5.50
C LEU A 138 0.75 -5.53 6.47
N VAL A 139 -0.34 -5.17 7.17
CA VAL A 139 -0.98 -6.02 8.18
C VAL A 139 -2.43 -6.29 7.77
N GLY A 140 -2.77 -7.56 7.57
CA GLY A 140 -4.16 -7.97 7.35
C GLY A 140 -4.87 -8.21 8.67
N VAL A 141 -6.02 -7.56 8.88
CA VAL A 141 -6.79 -7.68 10.11
C VAL A 141 -7.96 -8.63 9.89
N ALA A 142 -8.06 -9.67 10.70
CA ALA A 142 -9.05 -10.72 10.59
C ALA A 142 -9.66 -11.07 11.97
N GLY A 143 -10.83 -11.68 11.98
CA GLY A 143 -11.55 -12.06 13.20
C GLY A 143 -13.05 -11.99 12.98
N HIS A 144 -13.84 -12.47 13.94
CA HIS A 144 -15.30 -12.50 13.84
C HIS A 144 -15.89 -11.07 13.83
N VAL A 145 -17.16 -10.94 13.38
CA VAL A 145 -17.93 -9.70 13.52
C VAL A 145 -18.01 -9.30 15.00
N ASP A 146 -18.02 -8.01 15.26
CA ASP A 146 -18.09 -7.41 16.61
C ASP A 146 -16.91 -7.74 17.55
N HIS A 147 -15.86 -8.42 17.09
CA HIS A 147 -14.64 -8.63 17.84
C HIS A 147 -13.73 -7.38 17.94
N GLY A 148 -14.17 -6.23 17.42
CA GLY A 148 -13.46 -4.96 17.57
C GLY A 148 -12.34 -4.71 16.54
N LYS A 149 -12.31 -5.40 15.40
CA LYS A 149 -11.30 -5.21 14.34
C LYS A 149 -11.18 -3.75 13.90
N SER A 150 -12.25 -3.23 13.32
CA SER A 150 -12.27 -1.86 12.77
C SER A 150 -12.10 -0.80 13.87
N THR A 151 -12.64 -1.04 15.06
CA THR A 151 -12.44 -0.17 16.24
C THR A 151 -10.96 -0.13 16.65
N LEU A 152 -10.30 -1.28 16.74
CA LEU A 152 -8.87 -1.36 17.07
C LEU A 152 -8.01 -0.64 16.02
N VAL A 153 -8.27 -0.89 14.72
CA VAL A 153 -7.56 -0.23 13.62
C VAL A 153 -7.80 1.27 13.63
N GLY A 154 -9.04 1.71 13.85
CA GLY A 154 -9.38 3.14 13.97
C GLY A 154 -8.64 3.81 15.13
N THR A 155 -8.58 3.16 16.28
CA THR A 155 -7.86 3.66 17.47
C THR A 155 -6.35 3.73 17.22
N LEU A 156 -5.73 2.70 16.66
CA LEU A 156 -4.30 2.69 16.31
C LEU A 156 -3.96 3.78 15.28
N THR A 157 -4.83 3.96 14.29
CA THR A 157 -4.61 4.94 13.22
C THR A 157 -4.72 6.38 13.73
N THR A 158 -5.67 6.67 14.63
CA THR A 158 -5.95 8.04 15.09
C THR A 158 -5.34 8.39 16.43
N GLY A 159 -4.93 7.39 17.22
CA GLY A 159 -4.55 7.59 18.62
C GLY A 159 -5.71 7.99 19.52
N THR A 160 -6.95 8.01 19.00
CA THR A 160 -8.15 8.37 19.76
C THR A 160 -8.75 7.10 20.38
N LEU A 161 -8.99 7.12 21.67
CA LEU A 161 -9.66 6.02 22.36
C LEU A 161 -11.15 5.99 21.99
N ASP A 162 -11.68 4.78 21.88
CA ASP A 162 -13.11 4.57 21.62
C ASP A 162 -13.94 4.87 22.88
N THR A 163 -15.20 5.22 22.70
CA THR A 163 -16.13 5.48 23.81
C THR A 163 -16.91 4.23 24.25
N GLY A 164 -16.59 3.06 23.70
CA GLY A 164 -17.34 1.82 23.90
C GLY A 164 -18.47 1.61 22.89
N SER A 165 -18.76 2.62 22.07
CA SER A 165 -19.78 2.56 21.01
C SER A 165 -19.27 2.08 19.66
N GLY A 166 -17.97 1.84 19.53
CA GLY A 166 -17.33 1.53 18.26
C GLY A 166 -17.17 2.75 17.35
N GLY A 167 -17.16 3.96 17.91
CA GLY A 167 -17.11 5.22 17.17
C GLY A 167 -15.87 5.39 16.31
N THR A 168 -14.71 4.86 16.75
CA THR A 168 -13.45 4.99 16.01
C THR A 168 -13.43 4.20 14.69
N ARG A 169 -14.28 3.20 14.50
CA ARG A 169 -14.42 2.49 13.22
C ARG A 169 -14.99 3.35 12.10
N ILE A 170 -15.76 4.43 12.41
CA ILE A 170 -16.35 5.34 11.41
C ILE A 170 -15.27 5.92 10.49
N PHE A 171 -14.04 6.02 10.95
CA PHE A 171 -12.91 6.45 10.14
C PHE A 171 -12.50 5.46 9.04
N LEU A 172 -12.97 4.21 9.11
CA LEU A 172 -12.68 3.14 8.15
C LEU A 172 -13.89 2.83 7.26
N ASP A 173 -15.10 3.03 7.79
CA ASP A 173 -16.35 2.77 7.08
C ASP A 173 -16.57 3.89 6.04
N VAL A 174 -16.27 3.61 4.77
CA VAL A 174 -16.30 4.59 3.68
C VAL A 174 -17.69 4.66 3.04
N GLN A 175 -18.48 3.59 3.13
CA GLN A 175 -19.79 3.50 2.49
C GLN A 175 -20.91 3.86 3.48
N LYS A 176 -21.88 4.66 3.00
CA LYS A 176 -22.98 5.16 3.83
C LYS A 176 -23.76 4.05 4.56
N HIS A 177 -23.97 2.90 3.91
CA HIS A 177 -24.64 1.75 4.52
C HIS A 177 -23.78 1.01 5.56
N GLU A 178 -22.43 1.12 5.50
CA GLU A 178 -21.54 0.58 6.52
C GLU A 178 -21.66 1.38 7.82
N ILE A 179 -21.74 2.72 7.69
CA ILE A 179 -21.94 3.64 8.82
C ILE A 179 -23.31 3.38 9.47
N GLU A 180 -24.39 3.27 8.67
CA GLU A 180 -25.77 3.10 9.15
C GLU A 180 -26.00 1.75 9.85
N ARG A 181 -25.38 0.67 9.33
CA ARG A 181 -25.59 -0.69 9.87
C ARG A 181 -24.54 -1.11 10.88
N GLY A 182 -23.44 -0.38 10.95
CA GLY A 182 -22.34 -0.73 11.80
C GLY A 182 -21.61 -2.02 11.41
N LEU A 183 -21.62 -2.40 10.14
CA LEU A 183 -21.00 -3.60 9.60
C LEU A 183 -20.17 -3.22 8.39
N SER A 184 -18.86 -3.50 8.41
CA SER A 184 -18.00 -3.33 7.24
C SER A 184 -18.38 -4.32 6.16
N ALA A 185 -18.59 -3.85 4.93
CA ALA A 185 -19.04 -4.65 3.78
C ALA A 185 -17.94 -4.85 2.73
N ASP A 186 -16.90 -4.01 2.72
CA ASP A 186 -15.74 -4.13 1.82
C ASP A 186 -14.42 -3.97 2.60
N LEU A 187 -13.29 -4.15 1.92
CA LEU A 187 -11.97 -3.95 2.51
C LEU A 187 -11.71 -2.47 2.75
N SER A 188 -11.28 -2.13 3.95
CA SER A 188 -10.84 -0.79 4.29
C SER A 188 -9.33 -0.74 4.47
N PHE A 189 -8.74 0.39 4.06
CA PHE A 189 -7.30 0.62 4.18
C PHE A 189 -7.05 1.78 5.14
N ALA A 190 -6.25 1.53 6.14
CA ALA A 190 -5.82 2.53 7.11
C ALA A 190 -4.31 2.61 7.16
N VAL A 191 -3.78 3.77 7.52
CA VAL A 191 -2.34 4.01 7.58
C VAL A 191 -1.99 4.87 8.79
N TYR A 192 -0.89 4.53 9.43
CA TYR A 192 -0.18 5.38 10.38
C TYR A 192 1.32 5.09 10.30
N GLY A 193 2.17 5.79 11.02
CA GLY A 193 3.60 5.63 10.86
C GLY A 193 4.42 5.86 12.10
N PHE A 194 5.71 5.61 11.98
CA PHE A 194 6.72 5.88 13.00
C PHE A 194 7.77 6.82 12.42
N CYS A 195 7.96 7.97 13.08
CA CYS A 195 8.97 8.96 12.74
C CYS A 195 9.93 9.08 13.92
N ASN A 196 11.23 8.82 13.72
CA ASN A 196 12.23 8.77 14.79
C ASN A 196 11.75 7.88 15.97
N GLU A 197 11.30 6.69 15.66
CA GLU A 197 10.75 5.69 16.60
C GLU A 197 9.49 6.13 17.37
N LYS A 198 8.93 7.30 17.08
CA LYS A 198 7.69 7.78 17.69
C LYS A 198 6.51 7.53 16.77
N VAL A 199 5.44 7.02 17.35
CA VAL A 199 4.18 6.82 16.63
C VAL A 199 3.59 8.15 16.18
N VAL A 200 3.14 8.20 14.93
CA VAL A 200 2.47 9.37 14.32
C VAL A 200 1.09 8.93 13.84
N HIS A 201 0.08 9.46 14.51
CA HIS A 201 -1.32 9.19 14.21
C HIS A 201 -1.91 10.24 13.26
N LEU A 202 -2.97 9.87 12.54
CA LEU A 202 -3.78 10.79 11.75
C LEU A 202 -4.78 11.51 12.66
N LYS A 203 -4.78 12.84 12.64
CA LYS A 203 -5.81 13.64 13.34
C LYS A 203 -7.18 13.51 12.65
N ASN A 204 -7.15 13.47 11.32
CA ASN A 204 -8.33 13.26 10.49
C ASN A 204 -8.03 12.19 9.42
N PRO A 205 -8.46 10.94 9.62
CA PRO A 205 -8.21 9.85 8.66
C PRO A 205 -8.86 10.04 7.29
N LEU A 206 -9.81 10.94 7.15
CA LEU A 206 -10.40 11.31 5.85
C LEU A 206 -9.56 12.34 5.10
N ASN A 207 -8.56 12.94 5.76
CA ASN A 207 -7.68 13.93 5.15
C ASN A 207 -6.54 13.28 4.38
N ASN A 208 -6.63 13.29 3.05
CA ASN A 208 -5.62 12.72 2.16
C ASN A 208 -4.23 13.35 2.32
N ARG A 209 -4.15 14.63 2.72
CA ARG A 209 -2.87 15.31 2.98
C ARG A 209 -2.17 14.75 4.22
N GLU A 210 -2.92 14.37 5.25
CA GLU A 210 -2.32 13.74 6.44
C GLU A 210 -1.78 12.35 6.12
N LYS A 211 -2.52 11.55 5.34
CA LYS A 211 -2.04 10.24 4.86
C LYS A 211 -0.76 10.37 4.04
N SER A 212 -0.74 11.35 3.13
CA SER A 212 0.44 11.64 2.31
C SER A 212 1.66 12.02 3.18
N ARG A 213 1.47 12.82 4.23
CA ARG A 213 2.54 13.20 5.17
C ARG A 213 3.12 12.02 5.95
N ILE A 214 2.32 11.01 6.28
CA ILE A 214 2.84 9.77 6.90
C ILE A 214 3.84 9.10 5.96
N VAL A 215 3.48 8.94 4.69
CA VAL A 215 4.37 8.34 3.69
C VAL A 215 5.63 9.18 3.47
N GLU A 216 5.47 10.51 3.45
CA GLU A 216 6.57 11.44 3.21
C GLU A 216 7.61 11.48 4.34
N LYS A 217 7.16 11.42 5.60
CA LYS A 217 8.00 11.78 6.76
C LYS A 217 8.43 10.61 7.63
N CYS A 218 7.69 9.49 7.61
CA CYS A 218 7.95 8.39 8.51
C CYS A 218 8.88 7.35 7.90
N GLU A 219 9.86 6.89 8.66
CA GLU A 219 10.78 5.85 8.26
C GLU A 219 10.08 4.50 8.15
N LYS A 220 9.04 4.29 8.98
CA LYS A 220 8.21 3.09 8.93
C LYS A 220 6.74 3.45 8.78
N VAL A 221 6.11 2.92 7.75
CA VAL A 221 4.69 3.09 7.45
C VAL A 221 3.96 1.77 7.70
N VAL A 222 2.94 1.80 8.54
CA VAL A 222 2.08 0.64 8.82
C VAL A 222 0.75 0.84 8.11
N SER A 223 0.42 -0.09 7.22
CA SER A 223 -0.87 -0.10 6.52
C SER A 223 -1.68 -1.32 6.92
N PHE A 224 -2.90 -1.07 7.36
CA PHE A 224 -3.87 -2.12 7.67
C PHE A 224 -4.79 -2.38 6.48
N VAL A 225 -5.03 -3.67 6.24
CA VAL A 225 -6.11 -4.14 5.38
C VAL A 225 -7.16 -4.73 6.32
N ASP A 226 -8.16 -3.92 6.68
CA ASP A 226 -9.26 -4.35 7.55
C ASP A 226 -10.25 -5.19 6.76
N THR A 227 -10.53 -6.40 7.25
CA THR A 227 -11.35 -7.38 6.55
C THR A 227 -12.72 -7.52 7.21
N VAL A 228 -13.69 -7.95 6.42
CA VAL A 228 -15.05 -8.19 6.88
C VAL A 228 -15.11 -9.44 7.77
N GLY A 229 -15.73 -9.33 8.95
CA GLY A 229 -15.84 -10.44 9.92
C GLY A 229 -17.08 -11.31 9.78
N HIS A 230 -17.99 -11.01 8.84
CA HIS A 230 -19.27 -11.69 8.71
C HIS A 230 -19.20 -12.85 7.71
N GLU A 231 -19.74 -14.01 8.06
CA GLU A 231 -19.66 -15.24 7.26
C GLU A 231 -20.07 -15.09 5.79
N PRO A 232 -21.19 -14.41 5.42
CA PRO A 232 -21.55 -14.18 4.02
C PRO A 232 -20.50 -13.42 3.22
N TRP A 233 -19.64 -12.64 3.88
CA TRP A 233 -18.62 -11.80 3.27
C TRP A 233 -17.20 -12.39 3.33
N LEU A 234 -17.08 -13.67 3.68
CA LEU A 234 -15.77 -14.34 3.76
C LEU A 234 -14.98 -14.28 2.44
N ARG A 235 -15.66 -14.15 1.30
CA ARG A 235 -15.00 -13.90 0.00
C ARG A 235 -14.20 -12.59 0.01
N THR A 236 -14.72 -11.55 0.66
CA THR A 236 -14.03 -10.27 0.82
C THR A 236 -12.81 -10.42 1.74
N THR A 237 -12.94 -11.19 2.82
CA THR A 237 -11.82 -11.49 3.73
C THR A 237 -10.71 -12.28 3.02
N ILE A 238 -11.08 -13.32 2.26
CA ILE A 238 -10.10 -14.08 1.43
C ILE A 238 -9.41 -13.14 0.46
N ARG A 239 -10.16 -12.26 -0.21
CA ARG A 239 -9.59 -11.26 -1.12
C ARG A 239 -8.57 -10.34 -0.42
N GLY A 240 -8.87 -9.89 0.81
CA GLY A 240 -7.96 -9.04 1.58
C GLY A 240 -6.69 -9.76 1.99
N ILE A 241 -6.80 -11.02 2.41
CA ILE A 241 -5.66 -11.80 2.90
C ILE A 241 -4.83 -12.37 1.74
N VAL A 242 -5.47 -12.93 0.72
CA VAL A 242 -4.77 -13.56 -0.42
C VAL A 242 -4.33 -12.54 -1.46
N GLY A 243 -5.18 -11.54 -1.73
CA GLY A 243 -4.98 -10.56 -2.79
C GLY A 243 -3.94 -9.47 -2.49
N GLN A 244 -3.54 -9.32 -1.23
CA GLN A 244 -2.51 -8.36 -0.82
C GLN A 244 -1.25 -9.12 -0.37
N LYS A 245 -0.08 -8.63 -0.72
CA LYS A 245 1.19 -9.22 -0.24
C LYS A 245 1.42 -8.80 1.22
N LEU A 246 0.58 -9.31 2.13
CA LEU A 246 0.63 -8.96 3.55
C LEU A 246 1.90 -9.53 4.21
N ASN A 247 2.48 -8.75 5.11
CA ASN A 247 3.62 -9.20 5.90
C ASN A 247 3.17 -10.01 7.13
N TYR A 248 2.05 -9.60 7.76
CA TYR A 248 1.53 -10.20 8.98
C TYR A 248 0.00 -10.24 8.97
N GLY A 249 -0.57 -11.24 9.65
CA GLY A 249 -2.00 -11.33 9.94
C GLY A 249 -2.28 -11.00 11.40
N LEU A 250 -3.09 -9.97 11.66
CA LEU A 250 -3.59 -9.63 12.99
C LEU A 250 -4.96 -10.29 13.21
N LEU A 251 -4.98 -11.35 14.00
CA LEU A 251 -6.20 -12.06 14.38
C LEU A 251 -6.79 -11.44 15.64
N VAL A 252 -7.99 -10.89 15.55
CA VAL A 252 -8.68 -10.20 16.63
C VAL A 252 -9.71 -11.13 17.29
N VAL A 253 -9.63 -11.27 18.61
CA VAL A 253 -10.50 -12.13 19.42
C VAL A 253 -11.08 -11.31 20.57
N ASP A 254 -12.41 -11.29 20.71
CA ASP A 254 -13.10 -10.61 21.82
C ASP A 254 -12.91 -11.38 23.13
N ALA A 255 -12.53 -10.68 24.19
CA ALA A 255 -12.26 -11.25 25.51
C ALA A 255 -13.50 -11.84 26.22
N SER A 256 -14.71 -11.40 25.86
CA SER A 256 -15.94 -11.93 26.42
C SER A 256 -16.42 -13.19 25.68
N THR A 257 -16.32 -13.18 24.34
CA THR A 257 -16.82 -14.25 23.46
C THR A 257 -15.82 -15.39 23.29
N GLY A 258 -14.52 -15.06 23.15
CA GLY A 258 -13.47 -16.02 22.82
C GLY A 258 -13.41 -16.41 21.34
N PRO A 259 -12.59 -17.42 20.98
CA PRO A 259 -12.41 -17.87 19.59
C PRO A 259 -13.66 -18.55 19.06
N THR A 260 -14.29 -17.94 18.04
CA THR A 260 -15.47 -18.49 17.36
C THR A 260 -15.07 -19.40 16.19
N HIS A 261 -16.07 -20.00 15.53
CA HIS A 261 -15.87 -20.75 14.29
C HIS A 261 -15.23 -19.87 13.19
N ILE A 262 -15.70 -18.62 13.03
CA ILE A 262 -15.13 -17.67 12.04
C ILE A 262 -13.69 -17.31 12.40
N THR A 263 -13.36 -17.15 13.68
CA THR A 263 -11.98 -16.93 14.14
C THR A 263 -11.07 -18.07 13.68
N LYS A 264 -11.52 -19.31 13.81
CA LYS A 264 -10.79 -20.52 13.36
C LYS A 264 -10.63 -20.57 11.84
N GLU A 265 -11.67 -20.17 11.09
CA GLU A 265 -11.59 -20.07 9.63
C GLU A 265 -10.58 -19.01 9.17
N HIS A 266 -10.61 -17.81 9.76
CA HIS A 266 -9.67 -16.76 9.43
C HIS A 266 -8.23 -17.16 9.79
N LEU A 267 -8.01 -17.79 10.93
CA LEU A 267 -6.71 -18.35 11.28
C LEU A 267 -6.25 -19.38 10.23
N GLY A 268 -7.14 -20.26 9.81
CA GLY A 268 -6.85 -21.27 8.77
C GLY A 268 -6.42 -20.63 7.45
N ILE A 269 -7.07 -19.54 7.02
CA ILE A 269 -6.71 -18.79 5.81
C ILE A 269 -5.32 -18.15 5.95
N ILE A 270 -5.04 -17.49 7.07
CA ILE A 270 -3.74 -16.86 7.34
C ILE A 270 -2.62 -17.90 7.30
N LEU A 271 -2.86 -19.06 7.93
CA LEU A 271 -1.89 -20.15 7.97
C LEU A 271 -1.69 -20.84 6.60
N ALA A 272 -2.76 -20.99 5.82
CA ALA A 272 -2.69 -21.51 4.45
C ALA A 272 -1.86 -20.62 3.52
N MET A 273 -1.84 -19.31 3.81
CA MET A 273 -1.00 -18.35 3.10
C MET A 273 0.44 -18.26 3.67
N GLU A 274 0.77 -19.14 4.63
CA GLU A 274 2.08 -19.16 5.30
C GLU A 274 2.47 -17.83 5.95
N MET A 275 1.48 -17.06 6.37
CA MET A 275 1.67 -15.73 6.92
C MET A 275 1.88 -15.80 8.44
N PRO A 276 2.88 -15.08 9.01
CA PRO A 276 3.03 -14.94 10.44
C PRO A 276 1.80 -14.30 11.09
N VAL A 277 1.38 -14.81 12.25
CA VAL A 277 0.15 -14.39 12.94
C VAL A 277 0.49 -13.61 14.22
N ILE A 278 -0.27 -12.55 14.46
CA ILE A 278 -0.33 -11.82 15.72
C ILE A 278 -1.76 -11.96 16.24
N VAL A 279 -1.95 -12.21 17.54
CA VAL A 279 -3.30 -12.28 18.14
C VAL A 279 -3.50 -11.12 19.10
N ALA A 280 -4.57 -10.35 18.87
CA ALA A 280 -5.04 -9.33 19.80
C ALA A 280 -6.33 -9.80 20.50
N VAL A 281 -6.27 -10.02 21.80
CA VAL A 281 -7.45 -10.25 22.64
C VAL A 281 -8.00 -8.88 23.04
N THR A 282 -9.11 -8.50 22.44
CA THR A 282 -9.72 -7.16 22.56
C THR A 282 -10.80 -7.09 23.63
N LYS A 283 -11.24 -5.87 23.95
CA LYS A 283 -12.33 -5.59 24.89
C LYS A 283 -12.10 -6.19 26.29
N ILE A 284 -10.86 -6.18 26.73
CA ILE A 284 -10.51 -6.71 28.07
C ILE A 284 -11.13 -5.89 29.21
N ASP A 285 -11.57 -4.67 28.91
CA ASP A 285 -12.29 -3.75 29.78
C ASP A 285 -13.74 -4.18 30.06
N THR A 286 -14.35 -4.98 29.19
CA THR A 286 -15.75 -5.40 29.31
C THR A 286 -15.91 -6.80 29.94
N ALA A 287 -14.85 -7.59 29.99
CA ALA A 287 -14.84 -8.94 30.50
C ALA A 287 -14.22 -8.99 31.92
N THR A 288 -14.65 -9.96 32.74
CA THR A 288 -14.00 -10.21 34.02
C THR A 288 -12.58 -10.74 33.82
N ASN A 289 -11.70 -10.55 34.82
CA ASN A 289 -10.33 -11.03 34.75
C ASN A 289 -10.26 -12.56 34.54
N ASP A 290 -11.16 -13.32 35.18
CA ASP A 290 -11.24 -14.78 35.01
C ASP A 290 -11.60 -15.13 33.56
N ARG A 291 -12.57 -14.41 32.95
CA ARG A 291 -12.96 -14.64 31.56
C ARG A 291 -11.82 -14.29 30.59
N VAL A 292 -11.13 -13.18 30.82
CA VAL A 292 -9.93 -12.82 30.01
C VAL A 292 -8.87 -13.91 30.11
N PHE A 293 -8.69 -14.51 31.28
CA PHE A 293 -7.75 -15.61 31.47
C PHE A 293 -8.19 -16.87 30.74
N GLU A 294 -9.46 -17.26 30.84
CA GLU A 294 -10.05 -18.40 30.12
C GLU A 294 -9.88 -18.24 28.60
N VAL A 295 -10.25 -17.08 28.04
CA VAL A 295 -10.13 -16.79 26.60
C VAL A 295 -8.68 -16.84 26.12
N LYS A 296 -7.74 -16.31 26.91
CA LYS A 296 -6.31 -16.47 26.64
C LYS A 296 -5.94 -17.96 26.53
N ASP A 297 -6.42 -18.81 27.46
CA ASP A 297 -6.14 -20.25 27.43
C ASP A 297 -6.82 -20.95 26.23
N GLU A 298 -8.04 -20.54 25.86
CA GLU A 298 -8.72 -21.00 24.64
C GLU A 298 -7.90 -20.67 23.38
N VAL A 299 -7.39 -19.44 23.26
CA VAL A 299 -6.51 -18.99 22.17
C VAL A 299 -5.22 -19.82 22.17
N PHE A 300 -4.59 -20.03 23.32
CA PHE A 300 -3.38 -20.84 23.44
C PHE A 300 -3.60 -22.28 22.99
N LYS A 301 -4.71 -22.90 23.40
CA LYS A 301 -5.09 -24.24 22.96
C LYS A 301 -5.30 -24.29 21.45
N LEU A 302 -6.01 -23.31 20.90
CA LEU A 302 -6.27 -23.21 19.46
C LEU A 302 -4.96 -23.13 18.66
N LEU A 303 -4.03 -22.25 19.06
CA LEU A 303 -2.74 -22.09 18.40
C LEU A 303 -1.88 -23.36 18.46
N LYS A 304 -1.82 -24.01 19.64
CA LYS A 304 -1.10 -25.28 19.81
C LYS A 304 -1.68 -26.39 18.95
N LEU A 305 -3.01 -26.45 18.79
CA LEU A 305 -3.69 -27.43 17.96
C LEU A 305 -3.25 -27.36 16.50
N VAL A 306 -2.93 -26.15 16.00
CA VAL A 306 -2.46 -25.92 14.63
C VAL A 306 -0.92 -25.86 14.53
N GLY A 307 -0.20 -26.37 15.53
CA GLY A 307 1.26 -26.45 15.55
C GLY A 307 1.97 -25.12 15.74
N ARG A 308 1.32 -24.13 16.39
CA ARG A 308 1.91 -22.83 16.68
C ARG A 308 2.26 -22.68 18.16
N ILE A 309 3.26 -21.88 18.46
CA ILE A 309 3.75 -21.62 19.82
C ILE A 309 3.23 -20.25 20.26
N PRO A 310 2.16 -20.19 21.08
CA PRO A 310 1.65 -18.92 21.58
C PRO A 310 2.64 -18.31 22.60
N TYR A 311 2.93 -17.03 22.45
CA TYR A 311 3.78 -16.27 23.34
C TYR A 311 3.07 -15.01 23.85
N MET A 312 2.94 -14.87 25.18
CA MET A 312 2.26 -13.73 25.78
C MET A 312 3.19 -12.53 25.87
N VAL A 313 2.90 -11.47 25.13
CA VAL A 313 3.66 -10.22 25.15
C VAL A 313 3.10 -9.33 26.26
N LYS A 314 3.95 -8.98 27.26
CA LYS A 314 3.58 -8.19 28.44
C LYS A 314 4.50 -7.00 28.68
N SER A 315 5.68 -6.99 28.08
CA SER A 315 6.71 -5.97 28.24
C SER A 315 7.37 -5.61 26.90
N LEU A 316 8.24 -4.60 26.92
CA LEU A 316 9.04 -4.23 25.73
C LEU A 316 10.06 -5.32 25.40
N GLU A 317 10.63 -5.96 26.41
CA GLU A 317 11.56 -7.08 26.24
C GLU A 317 10.89 -8.28 25.56
N ASP A 318 9.61 -8.54 25.86
CA ASP A 318 8.82 -9.55 25.15
C ASP A 318 8.61 -9.15 23.69
N ALA A 319 8.34 -7.87 23.42
CA ALA A 319 8.17 -7.36 22.06
C ALA A 319 9.47 -7.46 21.24
N ASP A 320 10.61 -7.13 21.84
CA ASP A 320 11.93 -7.30 21.23
C ASP A 320 12.21 -8.78 20.94
N PHE A 321 12.01 -9.66 21.91
CA PHE A 321 12.19 -11.10 21.73
C PHE A 321 11.34 -11.66 20.59
N VAL A 322 10.07 -11.29 20.53
CA VAL A 322 9.15 -11.74 19.47
C VAL A 322 9.59 -11.20 18.12
N ALA A 323 9.93 -9.91 18.01
CA ALA A 323 10.33 -9.30 16.75
C ALA A 323 11.60 -9.92 16.15
N GLU A 324 12.53 -10.36 17.01
CA GLU A 324 13.74 -11.07 16.60
C GLU A 324 13.48 -12.51 16.16
N ASN A 325 12.53 -13.18 16.84
CA ASN A 325 12.28 -14.61 16.67
C ASN A 325 10.95 -14.92 15.97
N MET A 326 10.21 -13.90 15.53
CA MET A 326 8.92 -14.08 14.87
C MET A 326 9.10 -14.80 13.56
N ASN A 327 8.56 -15.96 13.49
CA ASN A 327 8.49 -16.81 12.33
C ASN A 327 7.08 -17.41 12.24
N GLN A 328 6.87 -18.33 11.36
CA GLN A 328 5.57 -18.98 11.21
C GLN A 328 5.12 -19.78 12.45
N HIS A 329 6.03 -20.12 13.38
CA HIS A 329 5.74 -20.96 14.53
C HIS A 329 5.39 -20.17 15.79
N ILE A 330 6.11 -19.07 16.09
CA ILE A 330 5.83 -18.23 17.26
C ILE A 330 4.69 -17.26 16.92
N VAL A 331 3.69 -17.22 17.79
CA VAL A 331 2.53 -16.33 17.66
C VAL A 331 2.43 -15.43 18.91
N PRO A 332 2.75 -14.14 18.79
CA PRO A 332 2.54 -13.19 19.88
C PRO A 332 1.05 -13.03 20.15
N VAL A 333 0.71 -13.02 21.44
CA VAL A 333 -0.64 -12.77 21.94
C VAL A 333 -0.59 -11.55 22.85
N LEU A 334 -1.39 -10.53 22.55
CA LEU A 334 -1.51 -9.30 23.33
C LEU A 334 -2.94 -9.16 23.85
N LYS A 335 -3.10 -8.55 25.02
CA LYS A 335 -4.38 -8.12 25.56
C LYS A 335 -4.50 -6.62 25.35
N VAL A 336 -5.62 -6.18 24.74
CA VAL A 336 -5.81 -4.77 24.37
C VAL A 336 -7.23 -4.28 24.68
N SER A 337 -7.36 -3.01 24.97
CA SER A 337 -8.64 -2.30 25.02
C SER A 337 -8.54 -1.01 24.22
N ALA A 338 -9.42 -0.85 23.23
CA ALA A 338 -9.56 0.39 22.48
C ALA A 338 -10.21 1.51 23.32
N VAL A 339 -10.87 1.16 24.42
CA VAL A 339 -11.58 2.10 25.32
C VAL A 339 -10.65 2.64 26.39
N THR A 340 -9.91 1.77 27.09
CA THR A 340 -9.00 2.18 28.18
C THR A 340 -7.59 2.51 27.68
N GLY A 341 -7.22 2.06 26.48
CA GLY A 341 -5.87 2.21 25.94
C GLY A 341 -4.90 1.11 26.37
N ASP A 342 -5.36 0.19 27.25
CA ASP A 342 -4.52 -0.89 27.74
C ASP A 342 -3.97 -1.74 26.59
N GLY A 343 -2.66 -2.01 26.62
CA GLY A 343 -1.95 -2.83 25.65
C GLY A 343 -1.71 -2.19 24.28
N LEU A 344 -2.33 -1.04 23.95
CA LEU A 344 -2.17 -0.39 22.64
C LEU A 344 -0.74 0.06 22.39
N LYS A 345 -0.12 0.72 23.39
CA LYS A 345 1.28 1.13 23.29
C LYS A 345 2.21 -0.06 23.05
N LEU A 346 1.96 -1.19 23.68
CA LEU A 346 2.77 -2.39 23.49
C LEU A 346 2.57 -3.01 22.10
N LEU A 347 1.36 -2.89 21.55
CA LEU A 347 1.07 -3.31 20.17
C LEU A 347 1.76 -2.39 19.15
N ASP A 348 1.77 -1.07 19.37
CA ASP A 348 2.53 -0.12 18.55
C ASP A 348 4.03 -0.42 18.59
N GLU A 349 4.57 -0.66 19.79
CA GLU A 349 5.97 -1.03 19.98
C GLU A 349 6.33 -2.36 19.27
N LEU A 350 5.40 -3.32 19.27
CA LEU A 350 5.59 -4.54 18.48
C LEU A 350 5.64 -4.22 16.97
N PHE A 351 4.70 -3.42 16.43
CA PHE A 351 4.70 -3.05 15.00
C PHE A 351 5.96 -2.27 14.62
N LEU A 352 6.46 -1.39 15.50
CA LEU A 352 7.73 -0.69 15.27
C LEU A 352 8.90 -1.66 15.06
N ARG A 353 8.97 -2.73 15.86
CA ARG A 353 10.07 -3.70 15.89
C ARG A 353 9.97 -4.81 14.86
N LEU A 354 8.77 -5.12 14.36
CA LEU A 354 8.58 -6.19 13.38
C LEU A 354 9.42 -5.95 12.12
N LYS A 355 10.14 -6.99 11.71
CA LYS A 355 10.97 -6.95 10.51
C LYS A 355 10.10 -7.10 9.25
N ILE A 356 10.44 -6.34 8.24
CA ILE A 356 9.86 -6.51 6.91
C ILE A 356 10.79 -7.40 6.10
N PRO A 357 10.27 -8.42 5.40
CA PRO A 357 11.09 -9.28 4.54
C PRO A 357 11.89 -8.45 3.54
N SER A 358 13.15 -8.82 3.32
CA SER A 358 14.00 -8.14 2.34
C SER A 358 13.36 -8.16 0.95
N LYS A 359 13.39 -7.02 0.29
CA LYS A 359 12.84 -6.81 -1.06
C LYS A 359 13.91 -6.87 -2.15
N GLU A 360 15.17 -7.06 -1.80
CA GLU A 360 16.30 -6.90 -2.72
C GLU A 360 16.24 -7.83 -3.93
N GLU A 361 15.85 -9.10 -3.71
CA GLU A 361 15.69 -10.04 -4.80
C GLU A 361 14.48 -9.74 -5.66
N ASP A 362 13.37 -9.33 -5.03
CA ASP A 362 12.17 -8.96 -5.75
C ASP A 362 12.36 -7.69 -6.57
N LEU A 363 13.15 -6.73 -6.11
CA LEU A 363 13.47 -5.50 -6.84
C LEU A 363 14.28 -5.74 -8.13
N LYS A 364 15.05 -6.82 -8.20
CA LYS A 364 15.84 -7.18 -9.40
C LYS A 364 15.00 -7.81 -10.51
N LYS A 365 13.81 -8.30 -10.19
CA LYS A 365 12.90 -8.93 -11.15
C LYS A 365 12.17 -7.87 -11.99
N PRO A 366 11.64 -8.23 -13.17
CA PRO A 366 10.74 -7.37 -13.93
C PRO A 366 9.53 -6.96 -13.10
N PHE A 367 9.04 -5.73 -13.26
CA PHE A 367 7.86 -5.24 -12.54
C PHE A 367 6.62 -6.09 -12.83
N MET A 368 5.89 -6.40 -11.77
CA MET A 368 4.57 -7.02 -11.84
C MET A 368 3.70 -6.66 -10.63
N MET A 369 2.44 -6.32 -10.90
CA MET A 369 1.40 -6.02 -9.93
C MET A 369 0.08 -6.63 -10.37
N TYR A 370 -0.68 -7.23 -9.44
CA TYR A 370 -2.07 -7.62 -9.71
C TYR A 370 -3.01 -6.45 -9.46
N VAL A 371 -3.98 -6.25 -10.37
CA VAL A 371 -5.04 -5.26 -10.21
C VAL A 371 -6.03 -5.73 -9.15
N ASP A 372 -6.19 -4.96 -8.07
CA ASP A 372 -7.22 -5.18 -7.04
C ASP A 372 -8.43 -4.27 -7.22
N ARG A 373 -8.20 -2.97 -7.48
CA ARG A 373 -9.29 -2.00 -7.69
C ARG A 373 -9.01 -1.12 -8.90
N ILE A 374 -10.09 -0.63 -9.49
CA ILE A 374 -10.07 0.23 -10.67
C ILE A 374 -10.93 1.44 -10.36
N TYR A 375 -10.41 2.63 -10.66
CA TYR A 375 -11.10 3.88 -10.41
C TYR A 375 -11.11 4.75 -11.67
N SER A 376 -12.16 5.54 -11.84
CA SER A 376 -12.18 6.67 -12.75
C SER A 376 -12.07 7.95 -11.92
N VAL A 377 -10.95 8.65 -12.05
CA VAL A 377 -10.67 9.85 -11.25
C VAL A 377 -10.70 11.08 -12.15
N THR A 378 -11.57 12.05 -11.83
CA THR A 378 -11.70 13.29 -12.60
C THR A 378 -10.37 14.03 -12.69
N GLY A 379 -9.95 14.40 -13.91
CA GLY A 379 -8.67 15.09 -14.17
C GLY A 379 -7.43 14.19 -14.20
N VAL A 380 -7.51 12.97 -13.67
CA VAL A 380 -6.41 11.99 -13.67
C VAL A 380 -6.62 10.91 -14.73
N GLY A 381 -7.85 10.40 -14.85
CA GLY A 381 -8.20 9.32 -15.78
C GLY A 381 -8.40 7.99 -15.07
N THR A 382 -8.09 6.90 -15.77
CA THR A 382 -8.21 5.53 -15.24
C THR A 382 -7.04 5.22 -14.32
N VAL A 383 -7.35 4.79 -13.10
CA VAL A 383 -6.38 4.40 -12.07
C VAL A 383 -6.60 2.94 -11.71
N VAL A 384 -5.55 2.13 -11.73
CA VAL A 384 -5.53 0.76 -11.22
C VAL A 384 -4.71 0.73 -9.93
N SER A 385 -5.19 0.01 -8.92
CA SER A 385 -4.45 -0.14 -7.67
C SER A 385 -4.22 -1.59 -7.31
N GLY A 386 -3.12 -1.84 -6.60
CA GLY A 386 -2.73 -3.16 -6.12
C GLY A 386 -1.41 -3.13 -5.38
N THR A 387 -1.00 -4.29 -4.90
CA THR A 387 0.33 -4.46 -4.30
C THR A 387 1.34 -4.88 -5.35
N VAL A 388 2.46 -4.17 -5.45
CA VAL A 388 3.57 -4.54 -6.32
C VAL A 388 4.19 -5.85 -5.81
N ARG A 389 4.17 -6.88 -6.63
CA ARG A 389 4.69 -8.22 -6.27
C ARG A 389 6.19 -8.29 -6.40
N GLN A 390 6.71 -7.70 -7.45
CA GLN A 390 8.14 -7.67 -7.77
C GLN A 390 8.48 -6.50 -8.69
N GLY A 391 9.77 -6.17 -8.74
CA GLY A 391 10.32 -5.14 -9.60
C GLY A 391 9.98 -3.72 -9.15
N LYS A 392 10.18 -2.83 -10.08
CA LYS A 392 9.96 -1.39 -9.92
C LYS A 392 9.35 -0.82 -11.20
N VAL A 393 8.36 0.05 -11.06
CA VAL A 393 7.74 0.83 -12.14
C VAL A 393 7.96 2.31 -11.90
N ARG A 394 8.14 3.09 -12.97
CA ARG A 394 8.35 4.54 -12.91
C ARG A 394 7.28 5.27 -13.70
N LYS A 395 7.05 6.51 -13.33
CA LYS A 395 6.28 7.45 -14.14
C LYS A 395 6.91 7.56 -15.53
N GLY A 396 6.10 7.46 -16.58
CA GLY A 396 6.55 7.48 -17.97
C GLY A 396 6.83 6.11 -18.58
N ASP A 397 6.90 5.05 -17.77
CA ASP A 397 7.10 3.70 -18.28
C ASP A 397 5.93 3.25 -19.16
N LYS A 398 6.24 2.37 -20.12
CA LYS A 398 5.27 1.58 -20.85
C LYS A 398 5.14 0.23 -20.18
N VAL A 399 3.91 -0.20 -19.96
CA VAL A 399 3.59 -1.46 -19.28
C VAL A 399 2.46 -2.18 -20.02
N LEU A 400 2.38 -3.48 -19.82
CA LEU A 400 1.32 -4.33 -20.32
C LEU A 400 0.24 -4.52 -19.25
N VAL A 401 -1.02 -4.51 -19.66
CA VAL A 401 -2.17 -4.82 -18.81
C VAL A 401 -2.99 -5.95 -19.41
N GLY A 402 -3.26 -6.99 -18.65
CA GLY A 402 -4.03 -8.13 -19.12
C GLY A 402 -3.97 -9.32 -18.16
N PRO A 403 -4.36 -10.53 -18.59
CA PRO A 403 -4.98 -10.81 -19.89
C PRO A 403 -6.44 -10.36 -19.96
N ASP A 404 -6.91 -9.98 -21.12
CA ASP A 404 -8.32 -9.76 -21.39
C ASP A 404 -9.11 -11.09 -21.50
N ALA A 405 -10.35 -11.06 -21.99
CA ALA A 405 -11.16 -12.27 -22.13
C ALA A 405 -10.63 -13.23 -23.24
N THR A 406 -9.89 -12.69 -24.20
CA THR A 406 -9.30 -13.45 -25.31
C THR A 406 -7.90 -13.97 -24.97
N GLY A 407 -7.26 -13.43 -23.95
CA GLY A 407 -5.91 -13.77 -23.51
C GLY A 407 -4.85 -12.74 -23.91
N GLU A 408 -5.26 -11.62 -24.49
CA GLU A 408 -4.35 -10.58 -24.99
C GLU A 408 -3.96 -9.59 -23.88
N PHE A 409 -2.82 -8.92 -24.08
CA PHE A 409 -2.28 -7.87 -23.22
C PHE A 409 -2.20 -6.56 -24.00
N MET A 410 -2.66 -5.48 -23.39
CA MET A 410 -2.70 -4.13 -23.95
C MET A 410 -1.52 -3.31 -23.43
N GLU A 411 -0.80 -2.60 -24.30
CA GLU A 411 0.23 -1.64 -23.92
C GLU A 411 -0.39 -0.32 -23.45
N VAL A 412 -0.01 0.13 -22.26
CA VAL A 412 -0.45 1.39 -21.65
C VAL A 412 0.75 2.17 -21.10
N GLY A 413 0.60 3.50 -20.99
CA GLY A 413 1.62 4.35 -20.35
C GLY A 413 1.29 4.64 -18.90
N VAL A 414 2.29 4.70 -18.04
CA VAL A 414 2.18 5.11 -16.63
C VAL A 414 2.22 6.63 -16.55
N LYS A 415 1.10 7.25 -16.17
CA LYS A 415 0.96 8.72 -16.08
C LYS A 415 1.39 9.26 -14.72
N SER A 416 0.99 8.60 -13.64
CA SER A 416 1.35 8.94 -12.27
C SER A 416 1.26 7.73 -11.35
N ILE A 417 1.99 7.77 -10.25
CA ILE A 417 2.00 6.74 -9.21
C ILE A 417 1.71 7.41 -7.87
N GLU A 418 0.85 6.80 -7.06
CA GLU A 418 0.50 7.31 -5.73
C GLU A 418 0.50 6.17 -4.70
N MET A 419 0.96 6.47 -3.48
CA MET A 419 0.86 5.60 -2.30
C MET A 419 0.21 6.41 -1.17
N HIS A 420 -0.96 5.99 -0.69
CA HIS A 420 -1.75 6.74 0.29
C HIS A 420 -1.89 8.24 -0.04
N HIS A 421 -2.18 8.56 -1.32
CA HIS A 421 -2.27 9.91 -1.87
C HIS A 421 -0.95 10.71 -1.93
N TYR A 422 0.17 10.12 -1.51
CA TYR A 422 1.49 10.66 -1.76
C TYR A 422 1.90 10.33 -3.20
N LYS A 423 2.26 11.34 -3.98
CA LYS A 423 2.73 11.16 -5.36
C LYS A 423 4.17 10.71 -5.33
N LYS A 424 4.43 9.57 -5.96
CA LYS A 424 5.76 8.97 -6.11
C LYS A 424 6.20 9.00 -7.57
N ASP A 425 7.50 9.00 -7.78
CA ASP A 425 8.09 8.82 -9.11
C ASP A 425 8.19 7.34 -9.47
N SER A 426 8.18 6.47 -8.47
CA SER A 426 8.23 5.02 -8.67
C SER A 426 7.35 4.25 -7.69
N GLY A 427 6.94 3.03 -8.09
CA GLY A 427 6.33 2.03 -7.23
C GLY A 427 7.21 0.79 -7.16
N GLU A 428 7.48 0.27 -5.97
CA GLU A 428 8.44 -0.80 -5.71
C GLU A 428 7.79 -2.02 -5.07
N ALA A 429 8.45 -3.18 -5.20
CA ALA A 429 8.01 -4.43 -4.59
C ALA A 429 7.61 -4.26 -3.11
N GLY A 430 6.43 -4.78 -2.73
CA GLY A 430 5.84 -4.70 -1.39
C GLY A 430 5.05 -3.44 -1.11
N GLU A 431 4.98 -2.47 -2.02
CA GLU A 431 4.15 -1.27 -1.85
C GLU A 431 2.75 -1.46 -2.42
N VAL A 432 1.76 -0.86 -1.76
CA VAL A 432 0.39 -0.72 -2.30
C VAL A 432 0.30 0.60 -3.02
N VAL A 433 0.17 0.55 -4.34
CA VAL A 433 0.17 1.75 -5.19
C VAL A 433 -1.08 1.88 -6.05
N GLY A 434 -1.45 3.12 -6.34
CA GLY A 434 -2.38 3.47 -7.40
C GLY A 434 -1.61 4.00 -8.60
N ILE A 435 -1.79 3.39 -9.76
CA ILE A 435 -1.12 3.77 -11.01
C ILE A 435 -2.17 4.33 -11.97
N SER A 436 -2.03 5.60 -12.34
CA SER A 436 -2.82 6.19 -13.42
C SER A 436 -2.24 5.75 -14.76
N ILE A 437 -3.07 5.18 -15.61
CA ILE A 437 -2.68 4.63 -16.90
C ILE A 437 -3.35 5.37 -18.07
N THR A 438 -2.66 5.41 -19.20
CA THR A 438 -3.17 5.98 -20.46
C THR A 438 -3.75 4.89 -21.35
N ARG A 439 -4.60 5.28 -22.32
CA ARG A 439 -5.14 4.41 -23.39
C ARG A 439 -6.08 3.28 -22.95
N ALA A 440 -6.25 3.02 -21.65
CA ALA A 440 -7.20 2.03 -21.16
C ALA A 440 -8.41 2.72 -20.55
N LYS A 441 -9.61 2.25 -20.87
CA LYS A 441 -10.84 2.65 -20.21
C LYS A 441 -11.16 1.70 -19.07
N MET A 442 -11.99 2.15 -18.14
CA MET A 442 -12.40 1.33 -16.99
C MET A 442 -13.10 0.02 -17.42
N GLU A 443 -13.83 0.03 -18.53
CA GLU A 443 -14.54 -1.11 -19.10
C GLU A 443 -13.63 -2.20 -19.66
N ASP A 444 -12.39 -1.83 -20.07
CA ASP A 444 -11.38 -2.76 -20.60
C ASP A 444 -10.66 -3.53 -19.47
N LEU A 445 -10.82 -3.08 -18.24
CA LEU A 445 -10.06 -3.52 -17.10
C LEU A 445 -10.91 -4.32 -16.12
N ARG A 446 -10.28 -5.28 -15.47
CA ARG A 446 -10.91 -6.03 -14.39
C ARG A 446 -9.92 -6.39 -13.30
N ARG A 447 -10.43 -6.65 -12.12
CA ARG A 447 -9.65 -7.23 -11.04
C ARG A 447 -9.08 -8.58 -11.45
N GLY A 448 -7.87 -8.90 -11.00
CA GLY A 448 -7.15 -10.13 -11.34
C GLY A 448 -6.34 -10.05 -12.63
N MET A 449 -6.44 -8.96 -13.41
CA MET A 449 -5.45 -8.65 -14.43
C MET A 449 -4.11 -8.32 -13.77
N VAL A 450 -3.04 -8.43 -14.54
CA VAL A 450 -1.70 -7.95 -14.13
C VAL A 450 -1.33 -6.69 -14.87
N VAL A 451 -0.55 -5.84 -14.21
CA VAL A 451 0.22 -4.75 -14.82
C VAL A 451 1.67 -5.14 -14.71
N CYS A 452 2.37 -5.22 -15.83
CA CYS A 452 3.76 -5.71 -15.84
C CYS A 452 4.59 -5.04 -16.93
N ASN A 453 5.92 -5.10 -16.79
CA ASN A 453 6.82 -4.68 -17.85
C ASN A 453 6.73 -5.65 -19.04
N ASP A 454 7.12 -5.18 -20.22
CA ASP A 454 7.17 -5.96 -21.47
C ASP A 454 8.12 -7.16 -21.40
N ASN A 455 9.19 -7.07 -20.60
CA ASN A 455 10.14 -8.16 -20.37
C ASN A 455 9.68 -9.16 -19.29
N TYR A 456 8.53 -8.94 -18.67
CA TYR A 456 7.92 -9.92 -17.77
C TYR A 456 7.24 -11.04 -18.61
N PRO A 457 7.46 -12.32 -18.29
CA PRO A 457 6.91 -13.43 -19.06
C PRO A 457 5.41 -13.67 -18.77
N ALA A 458 4.59 -12.62 -18.96
CA ALA A 458 3.16 -12.70 -18.74
C ALA A 458 2.52 -13.72 -19.70
N ARG A 459 1.68 -14.61 -19.16
CA ARG A 459 0.95 -15.62 -19.93
C ARG A 459 -0.51 -15.66 -19.53
N ALA A 460 -1.36 -15.77 -20.52
CA ALA A 460 -2.78 -16.02 -20.35
C ALA A 460 -3.00 -17.52 -20.14
N VAL A 461 -3.15 -17.95 -18.90
CA VAL A 461 -3.27 -19.35 -18.51
C VAL A 461 -4.74 -19.74 -18.44
N ARG A 462 -5.10 -20.84 -19.10
CA ARG A 462 -6.42 -21.46 -19.03
C ARG A 462 -6.45 -22.73 -18.19
N GLU A 463 -5.35 -23.45 -18.14
CA GLU A 463 -5.28 -24.77 -17.51
C GLU A 463 -3.96 -24.96 -16.77
N PHE A 464 -4.03 -25.44 -15.55
CA PHE A 464 -2.89 -25.63 -14.66
C PHE A 464 -3.10 -26.81 -13.72
N GLU A 465 -2.04 -27.31 -13.09
CA GLU A 465 -2.08 -28.32 -12.03
C GLU A 465 -1.76 -27.67 -10.69
N ALA A 466 -2.39 -28.16 -9.65
CA ALA A 466 -2.15 -27.75 -8.28
C ALA A 466 -2.16 -28.95 -7.34
N GLU A 467 -1.34 -28.88 -6.31
CA GLU A 467 -1.43 -29.75 -5.16
C GLU A 467 -2.35 -29.10 -4.13
N VAL A 468 -3.38 -29.82 -3.70
CA VAL A 468 -4.42 -29.27 -2.84
C VAL A 468 -4.68 -30.13 -1.61
N ALA A 469 -5.11 -29.46 -0.53
CA ALA A 469 -5.64 -30.09 0.68
C ALA A 469 -7.13 -29.73 0.80
N ILE A 470 -7.98 -30.75 0.96
CA ILE A 470 -9.42 -30.61 1.11
C ILE A 470 -9.73 -30.51 2.60
N LEU A 471 -10.06 -29.32 3.09
CA LEU A 471 -10.37 -29.10 4.51
C LEU A 471 -11.76 -29.60 4.87
N VAL A 472 -12.76 -29.23 4.08
CA VAL A 472 -14.16 -29.58 4.27
C VAL A 472 -14.82 -29.78 2.91
N HIS A 473 -15.57 -30.86 2.78
CA HIS A 473 -16.46 -31.10 1.65
C HIS A 473 -17.63 -31.97 2.10
N PRO A 474 -18.88 -31.68 1.71
CA PRO A 474 -20.04 -32.46 2.16
C PRO A 474 -20.08 -33.88 1.57
N THR A 475 -19.47 -34.08 0.42
CA THR A 475 -19.40 -35.35 -0.29
C THR A 475 -17.97 -35.63 -0.80
N THR A 476 -17.79 -35.75 -2.11
CA THR A 476 -16.49 -35.96 -2.77
C THR A 476 -16.31 -35.02 -3.94
N ILE A 477 -15.08 -34.60 -4.19
CA ILE A 477 -14.69 -33.83 -5.36
C ILE A 477 -14.32 -34.78 -6.48
N LYS A 478 -15.09 -34.79 -7.56
CA LYS A 478 -14.89 -35.59 -8.76
C LYS A 478 -14.56 -34.75 -9.98
N ASP A 479 -14.26 -35.39 -11.10
CA ASP A 479 -14.10 -34.71 -12.38
C ASP A 479 -15.35 -33.90 -12.73
N GLY A 480 -15.14 -32.65 -13.17
CA GLY A 480 -16.21 -31.70 -13.48
C GLY A 480 -16.72 -30.88 -12.28
N TYR A 481 -16.19 -31.08 -11.05
CA TYR A 481 -16.56 -30.21 -9.92
C TYR A 481 -16.15 -28.77 -10.16
N GLU A 482 -17.06 -27.85 -9.93
CA GLU A 482 -16.85 -26.41 -10.13
C GLU A 482 -16.82 -25.68 -8.79
N CYS A 483 -15.85 -24.78 -8.63
CA CYS A 483 -15.83 -23.88 -7.48
C CYS A 483 -15.09 -22.58 -7.80
N ILE A 484 -15.31 -21.56 -6.95
CA ILE A 484 -14.56 -20.30 -7.03
C ILE A 484 -13.20 -20.52 -6.38
N THR A 485 -12.15 -20.25 -7.16
CA THR A 485 -10.76 -20.32 -6.71
C THR A 485 -10.17 -18.92 -6.65
N HIS A 486 -9.51 -18.62 -5.54
CA HIS A 486 -8.80 -17.38 -5.27
C HIS A 486 -7.30 -17.62 -5.41
N ILE A 487 -6.67 -16.85 -6.29
CA ILE A 487 -5.20 -16.80 -6.47
C ILE A 487 -4.86 -15.33 -6.59
N GLU A 488 -4.06 -14.79 -5.69
CA GLU A 488 -3.82 -13.35 -5.64
C GLU A 488 -5.15 -12.56 -5.62
N THR A 489 -5.32 -11.58 -6.49
CA THR A 489 -6.59 -10.83 -6.60
C THR A 489 -7.61 -11.51 -7.53
N ILE A 490 -7.24 -12.61 -8.16
CA ILE A 490 -8.11 -13.42 -9.03
C ILE A 490 -9.17 -14.12 -8.17
N ALA A 491 -10.41 -14.11 -8.64
CA ALA A 491 -11.52 -14.88 -8.06
C ALA A 491 -12.37 -15.39 -9.22
N GLU A 492 -12.03 -16.58 -9.72
CA GLU A 492 -12.65 -17.14 -10.92
C GLU A 492 -13.15 -18.55 -10.67
N THR A 493 -14.21 -18.94 -11.41
CA THR A 493 -14.70 -20.32 -11.39
C THR A 493 -13.72 -21.23 -12.13
N VAL A 494 -13.32 -22.32 -11.47
CA VAL A 494 -12.48 -23.37 -12.05
C VAL A 494 -13.21 -24.69 -12.04
N ILE A 495 -12.91 -25.51 -13.05
CA ILE A 495 -13.35 -26.90 -13.18
C ILE A 495 -12.21 -27.79 -12.71
N PHE A 496 -12.51 -28.71 -11.80
CA PHE A 496 -11.56 -29.61 -11.18
C PHE A 496 -11.54 -30.98 -11.89
N LYS A 497 -10.35 -31.53 -12.03
CA LYS A 497 -10.12 -32.90 -12.45
C LYS A 497 -9.05 -33.54 -11.58
N PRO A 498 -9.39 -34.37 -10.60
CA PRO A 498 -8.41 -35.15 -9.82
C PRO A 498 -7.49 -35.96 -10.73
N LEU A 499 -6.21 -36.06 -10.41
CA LEU A 499 -5.20 -36.74 -11.22
C LEU A 499 -4.74 -38.06 -10.61
N ASP A 500 -4.60 -38.12 -9.29
CA ASP A 500 -4.02 -39.28 -8.59
C ASP A 500 -5.09 -40.27 -8.09
N LYS A 501 -6.33 -39.83 -7.97
CA LYS A 501 -7.48 -40.59 -7.46
C LYS A 501 -8.72 -40.29 -8.30
N GLU A 502 -9.70 -41.17 -8.28
CA GLU A 502 -10.99 -40.92 -8.94
C GLU A 502 -11.76 -39.76 -8.28
N TYR A 503 -11.58 -39.57 -6.98
CA TYR A 503 -12.18 -38.50 -6.21
C TYR A 503 -11.32 -38.12 -5.00
N LEU A 504 -11.58 -36.96 -4.44
CA LEU A 504 -10.99 -36.47 -3.19
C LEU A 504 -12.09 -36.17 -2.17
N SER A 505 -11.84 -36.52 -0.90
CA SER A 505 -12.73 -36.30 0.23
C SER A 505 -12.14 -35.28 1.21
N ALA A 506 -12.93 -34.84 2.18
CA ALA A 506 -12.44 -34.03 3.27
C ALA A 506 -11.29 -34.71 4.02
N GLY A 507 -10.19 -33.99 4.26
CA GLY A 507 -8.95 -34.53 4.84
C GLY A 507 -7.95 -35.09 3.83
N ASP A 508 -8.34 -35.28 2.55
CA ASP A 508 -7.42 -35.71 1.52
C ASP A 508 -6.50 -34.62 1.00
N ASN A 509 -5.29 -35.04 0.63
CA ASN A 509 -4.38 -34.26 -0.23
C ASN A 509 -4.29 -34.94 -1.59
N GLY A 510 -4.10 -34.18 -2.66
CA GLY A 510 -3.93 -34.74 -3.99
C GLY A 510 -3.66 -33.69 -5.05
N ARG A 511 -3.19 -34.17 -6.22
CA ARG A 511 -3.01 -33.29 -7.39
C ARG A 511 -4.32 -33.17 -8.15
N ILE A 512 -4.64 -31.96 -8.52
CA ILE A 512 -5.81 -31.61 -9.32
C ILE A 512 -5.37 -30.81 -10.54
N ARG A 513 -5.90 -31.16 -11.71
CA ARG A 513 -5.88 -30.27 -12.86
C ARG A 513 -7.07 -29.34 -12.77
N MET A 514 -6.80 -28.05 -12.93
CA MET A 514 -7.78 -26.97 -12.80
C MET A 514 -7.87 -26.20 -14.11
N LYS A 515 -9.10 -25.90 -14.55
CA LYS A 515 -9.36 -25.14 -15.77
C LYS A 515 -10.24 -23.94 -15.47
N PHE A 516 -9.79 -22.74 -15.77
CA PHE A 516 -10.60 -21.54 -15.70
C PHE A 516 -11.80 -21.66 -16.68
N LYS A 517 -13.00 -21.58 -16.15
CA LYS A 517 -14.24 -21.83 -16.92
C LYS A 517 -14.50 -20.75 -17.98
N TYR A 518 -14.36 -19.49 -17.60
CA TYR A 518 -14.83 -18.40 -18.45
C TYR A 518 -13.70 -17.70 -19.21
N ARG A 519 -12.59 -17.38 -18.58
CA ARG A 519 -11.51 -16.57 -19.16
C ARG A 519 -10.15 -16.98 -18.63
N PRO A 520 -9.08 -16.70 -19.37
CA PRO A 520 -7.73 -16.96 -18.88
C PRO A 520 -7.33 -15.97 -17.80
N CYS A 521 -6.37 -16.35 -16.97
CA CYS A 521 -5.77 -15.50 -15.95
C CYS A 521 -4.25 -15.59 -16.03
N CYS A 522 -3.54 -14.58 -15.56
CA CYS A 522 -2.09 -14.64 -15.44
C CYS A 522 -1.73 -15.20 -14.07
N ILE A 523 -1.22 -16.43 -14.04
CA ILE A 523 -0.77 -17.13 -12.83
C ILE A 523 0.57 -17.80 -13.06
N HIS A 524 1.26 -18.18 -11.97
CA HIS A 524 2.58 -18.82 -12.00
C HIS A 524 2.66 -20.01 -11.07
N GLU A 525 3.62 -20.86 -11.34
CA GLU A 525 3.99 -21.95 -10.43
C GLU A 525 4.45 -21.38 -9.07
N GLY A 526 4.11 -22.09 -8.01
CA GLY A 526 4.39 -21.68 -6.63
C GLY A 526 3.32 -20.80 -5.98
N GLN A 527 2.37 -20.25 -6.73
CA GLN A 527 1.31 -19.42 -6.15
C GLN A 527 0.36 -20.24 -5.28
N LYS A 528 0.03 -19.67 -4.13
CA LYS A 528 -0.97 -20.25 -3.22
C LYS A 528 -2.37 -19.98 -3.75
N LEU A 529 -3.25 -20.94 -3.53
CA LEU A 529 -4.66 -20.82 -3.88
C LEU A 529 -5.56 -21.26 -2.73
N ILE A 530 -6.73 -20.65 -2.69
CA ILE A 530 -7.83 -21.05 -1.81
C ILE A 530 -9.06 -21.26 -2.68
N PHE A 531 -9.74 -22.37 -2.52
CA PHE A 531 -11.03 -22.57 -3.18
C PHE A 531 -12.15 -22.73 -2.16
N ARG A 532 -13.32 -22.22 -2.55
CA ARG A 532 -14.53 -22.29 -1.71
C ARG A 532 -15.79 -22.32 -2.56
N GLU A 533 -16.69 -23.26 -2.22
CA GLU A 533 -18.04 -23.31 -2.74
C GLU A 533 -18.99 -23.83 -1.64
N GLY A 534 -19.92 -22.98 -1.18
CA GLY A 534 -20.78 -23.33 -0.05
C GLY A 534 -20.01 -23.78 1.19
N ARG A 535 -20.16 -25.04 1.59
CA ARG A 535 -19.42 -25.66 2.71
C ARG A 535 -18.05 -26.23 2.30
N SER A 536 -17.80 -26.40 1.01
CA SER A 536 -16.53 -26.93 0.51
C SER A 536 -15.42 -25.89 0.65
N LYS A 537 -14.30 -26.29 1.22
CA LYS A 537 -13.14 -25.44 1.47
C LYS A 537 -11.86 -26.23 1.30
N GLY A 538 -10.86 -25.62 0.69
CA GLY A 538 -9.52 -26.17 0.60
C GLY A 538 -8.52 -25.11 0.17
N PHE A 539 -7.27 -25.47 0.24
CA PHE A 539 -6.15 -24.62 -0.19
C PHE A 539 -5.13 -25.47 -0.95
N GLY A 540 -4.23 -24.83 -1.63
CA GLY A 540 -3.18 -25.53 -2.37
C GLY A 540 -2.14 -24.59 -2.95
N THR A 541 -1.29 -25.17 -3.78
CA THR A 541 -0.22 -24.46 -4.49
C THR A 541 -0.23 -24.87 -5.96
N VAL A 542 -0.11 -23.90 -6.86
CA VAL A 542 0.04 -24.13 -8.30
C VAL A 542 1.39 -24.82 -8.53
N THR A 543 1.37 -26.00 -9.13
CA THR A 543 2.58 -26.82 -9.34
C THR A 543 3.05 -26.81 -10.79
N LYS A 544 2.13 -26.60 -11.74
CA LYS A 544 2.46 -26.63 -13.17
C LYS A 544 1.48 -25.83 -14.01
N ILE A 545 1.99 -25.06 -14.94
CA ILE A 545 1.18 -24.38 -15.98
C ILE A 545 1.09 -25.29 -17.21
N ILE A 546 -0.13 -25.52 -17.71
CA ILE A 546 -0.38 -26.42 -18.86
C ILE A 546 -0.64 -25.62 -20.14
N LYS A 547 -1.63 -24.69 -20.11
CA LYS A 547 -2.05 -23.95 -21.31
C LYS A 547 -2.58 -22.55 -20.95
#